data_d1c3a49031243f395b365c0337a3f4f9
#
_entry.id   d1c3a49031243f395b365c0337a3f4f9
#
_cell.length_a   1.000
_cell.length_b   1.000
_cell.length_c   1.000
_cell.angle_alpha   90.00
_cell.angle_beta   90.00
_cell.angle_gamma   90.00
#
_symmetry.space_group_name_H-M   'P 1'
#
loop_
_entity.id
_entity.type
_entity.pdbx_description
1 polymer ?
#
loop_
_entity_poly.entity_id
_entity_poly.type
_entity_poly.pdbx_seq_one_letter_code
_entity_poly.pdbx_strand_id
1 'polypeptide(L)'
;NITKILECIRERGFQYFVIDCGWYRQEGVPWDISMGDYEVSDILFPEGLEETVRQIKAAGLIPGIWFEIETVGKAAKAYSMTEYLLKKDGKPLTSYFRRFWDMCDPWVEEYLTKKVIGTLKKYGFGYMKIDYNETIGIGCDGAESLGEGLRRNMEASSAFFEKVKREIPGIVLENCSS
;
A
#
# COMPACT_ATOMS: atom_id res chain seq x y z
N ASN A 1 -11.22 -2.04 19.46
CA ASN A 1 -11.83 -0.70 19.57
C ASN A 1 -10.72 0.36 19.66
N ILE A 2 -10.56 1.16 18.61
CA ILE A 2 -9.49 2.16 18.48
C ILE A 2 -9.52 3.18 19.64
N THR A 3 -10.71 3.60 20.08
CA THR A 3 -10.89 4.56 21.18
C THR A 3 -10.16 4.16 22.45
N LYS A 4 -10.29 2.88 22.86
CA LYS A 4 -9.58 2.35 24.03
C LYS A 4 -8.07 2.37 23.88
N ILE A 5 -7.56 2.08 22.66
CA ILE A 5 -6.12 2.12 22.40
C ILE A 5 -5.63 3.56 22.49
N LEU A 6 -6.34 4.51 21.89
CA LEU A 6 -5.99 5.93 21.92
C LEU A 6 -6.01 6.48 23.35
N GLU A 7 -6.96 6.09 24.18
CA GLU A 7 -6.98 6.44 25.61
C GLU A 7 -5.75 5.90 26.36
N CYS A 8 -5.33 4.65 26.07
CA CYS A 8 -4.17 4.04 26.72
C CYS A 8 -2.83 4.68 26.33
N ILE A 9 -2.72 5.22 25.11
CA ILE A 9 -1.45 5.80 24.61
C ILE A 9 -1.40 7.32 24.77
N ARG A 10 -2.53 7.95 25.09
CA ARG A 10 -2.62 9.39 25.34
C ARG A 10 -1.60 9.79 26.42
N GLU A 11 -0.90 10.86 26.20
CA GLU A 11 0.10 11.39 27.13
C GLU A 11 1.38 10.53 27.32
N ARG A 12 1.58 9.49 26.49
CA ARG A 12 2.77 8.63 26.55
C ARG A 12 3.88 9.06 25.58
N GLY A 13 3.78 10.23 24.96
CA GLY A 13 4.80 10.79 24.08
C GLY A 13 4.86 10.22 22.66
N PHE A 14 3.89 9.40 22.26
CA PHE A 14 3.76 8.97 20.87
C PHE A 14 3.39 10.15 19.97
N GLN A 15 3.94 10.15 18.75
CA GLN A 15 3.64 11.18 17.74
C GLN A 15 2.71 10.65 16.64
N TYR A 16 2.80 9.36 16.32
CA TYR A 16 2.10 8.74 15.21
C TYR A 16 1.23 7.58 15.70
N PHE A 17 0.12 7.39 15.02
CA PHE A 17 -0.71 6.20 15.14
C PHE A 17 -0.95 5.62 13.75
N VAL A 18 -0.41 4.43 13.48
CA VAL A 18 -0.47 3.79 12.17
C VAL A 18 -1.58 2.75 12.13
N ILE A 19 -2.49 2.89 11.16
CA ILE A 19 -3.46 1.86 10.80
C ILE A 19 -2.71 0.85 9.94
N ASP A 20 -2.43 -0.32 10.50
CA ASP A 20 -1.63 -1.37 9.87
C ASP A 20 -2.43 -2.17 8.83
N CYS A 21 -1.83 -3.22 8.27
CA CYS A 21 -2.41 -4.05 7.21
C CYS A 21 -3.85 -4.51 7.49
N GLY A 22 -4.58 -4.81 6.43
CA GLY A 22 -5.95 -5.33 6.52
C GLY A 22 -7.04 -4.27 6.55
N TRP A 23 -6.74 -2.97 6.59
CA TRP A 23 -7.74 -1.90 6.57
C TRP A 23 -8.63 -1.92 5.31
N TYR A 24 -8.19 -2.61 4.27
CA TYR A 24 -8.84 -2.81 2.96
C TYR A 24 -9.50 -4.17 2.79
N ARG A 25 -9.41 -5.07 3.77
CA ARG A 25 -9.88 -6.45 3.63
C ARG A 25 -11.41 -6.55 3.60
N GLN A 26 -11.91 -7.48 2.80
CA GLN A 26 -13.31 -7.89 2.81
C GLN A 26 -13.60 -8.92 3.92
N GLU A 27 -14.88 -9.11 4.26
CA GLU A 27 -15.30 -10.09 5.26
C GLU A 27 -14.87 -11.51 4.89
N GLY A 28 -14.31 -12.23 5.88
CA GLY A 28 -13.87 -13.61 5.69
C GLY A 28 -12.62 -13.78 4.82
N VAL A 29 -12.06 -12.70 4.28
CA VAL A 29 -10.85 -12.74 3.44
C VAL A 29 -9.63 -12.35 4.26
N PRO A 30 -8.54 -13.16 4.27
CA PRO A 30 -7.28 -12.79 4.90
C PRO A 30 -6.67 -11.52 4.29
N TRP A 31 -6.00 -10.71 5.13
CA TRP A 31 -5.41 -9.45 4.68
C TRP A 31 -4.30 -9.65 3.64
N ASP A 32 -3.53 -10.73 3.79
CA ASP A 32 -2.33 -11.05 3.01
C ASP A 32 -2.61 -11.49 1.57
N ILE A 33 -3.88 -11.62 1.20
CA ILE A 33 -4.34 -11.87 -0.17
C ILE A 33 -5.31 -10.81 -0.69
N SER A 34 -5.55 -9.73 0.07
CA SER A 34 -6.58 -8.72 -0.24
C SER A 34 -6.01 -7.39 -0.76
N MET A 35 -4.67 -7.19 -0.73
CA MET A 35 -4.04 -5.95 -1.19
C MET A 35 -4.14 -5.79 -2.71
N GLY A 36 -4.11 -4.55 -3.17
CA GLY A 36 -4.13 -4.17 -4.59
C GLY A 36 -5.25 -3.19 -4.95
N ASP A 37 -6.47 -3.46 -4.51
CA ASP A 37 -7.62 -2.56 -4.77
C ASP A 37 -7.67 -1.36 -3.81
N TYR A 38 -7.18 -1.51 -2.59
CA TYR A 38 -7.13 -0.48 -1.56
C TYR A 38 -8.44 0.28 -1.37
N GLU A 39 -9.54 -0.47 -1.25
CA GLU A 39 -10.85 0.04 -0.88
C GLU A 39 -11.05 -0.12 0.63
N VAL A 40 -11.53 0.94 1.30
CA VAL A 40 -11.75 0.90 2.76
C VAL A 40 -12.77 -0.17 3.11
N SER A 41 -12.48 -0.96 4.12
CA SER A 41 -13.38 -2.02 4.61
C SER A 41 -14.52 -1.43 5.42
N ASP A 42 -15.75 -1.53 4.95
CA ASP A 42 -16.96 -1.08 5.65
C ASP A 42 -17.19 -1.87 6.96
N ILE A 43 -16.67 -3.09 7.05
CA ILE A 43 -16.80 -3.94 8.24
C ILE A 43 -15.88 -3.48 9.36
N LEU A 44 -14.64 -3.11 9.01
CA LEU A 44 -13.67 -2.62 9.99
C LEU A 44 -13.92 -1.15 10.35
N PHE A 45 -14.47 -0.40 9.42
CA PHE A 45 -14.77 1.02 9.57
C PHE A 45 -16.24 1.32 9.25
N PRO A 46 -17.18 0.82 10.08
CA PRO A 46 -18.61 1.00 9.81
C PRO A 46 -19.07 2.47 9.84
N GLU A 47 -18.31 3.34 10.52
CA GLU A 47 -18.52 4.79 10.54
C GLU A 47 -17.60 5.54 9.54
N GLY A 48 -16.92 4.80 8.67
CA GLY A 48 -15.93 5.32 7.72
C GLY A 48 -14.53 5.49 8.32
N LEU A 49 -13.54 5.47 7.46
CA LEU A 49 -12.14 5.67 7.84
C LEU A 49 -11.90 7.12 8.31
N GLU A 50 -12.69 8.07 7.82
CA GLU A 50 -12.68 9.48 8.24
C GLU A 50 -12.86 9.63 9.76
N GLU A 51 -13.81 8.89 10.34
CA GLU A 51 -14.09 8.96 11.77
C GLU A 51 -12.90 8.44 12.59
N THR A 52 -12.30 7.32 12.15
CA THR A 52 -11.08 6.78 12.77
C THR A 52 -9.93 7.79 12.73
N VAL A 53 -9.70 8.42 11.58
CA VAL A 53 -8.67 9.46 11.44
C VAL A 53 -8.96 10.67 12.31
N ARG A 54 -10.23 11.08 12.41
CA ARG A 54 -10.66 12.18 13.29
C ARG A 54 -10.32 11.89 14.76
N GLN A 55 -10.58 10.66 15.22
CA GLN A 55 -10.26 10.23 16.58
C GLN A 55 -8.75 10.26 16.86
N ILE A 56 -7.93 9.78 15.90
CA ILE A 56 -6.46 9.83 16.02
C ILE A 56 -5.98 11.28 16.17
N LYS A 57 -6.46 12.17 15.31
CA LYS A 57 -6.12 13.62 15.36
C LYS A 57 -6.59 14.27 16.66
N ALA A 58 -7.79 13.93 17.14
CA ALA A 58 -8.33 14.43 18.40
C ALA A 58 -7.52 13.98 19.63
N ALA A 59 -6.83 12.85 19.53
CA ALA A 59 -5.88 12.39 20.55
C ALA A 59 -4.50 13.08 20.46
N GLY A 60 -4.30 14.03 19.55
CA GLY A 60 -3.05 14.75 19.36
C GLY A 60 -2.00 14.00 18.54
N LEU A 61 -2.40 12.93 17.84
CA LEU A 61 -1.50 12.08 17.07
C LEU A 61 -1.61 12.36 15.56
N ILE A 62 -0.53 12.11 14.85
CA ILE A 62 -0.50 12.14 13.39
C ILE A 62 -0.96 10.76 12.89
N PRO A 63 -2.04 10.70 12.07
CA PRO A 63 -2.50 9.44 11.52
C PRO A 63 -1.55 8.91 10.45
N GLY A 64 -1.27 7.61 10.52
CA GLY A 64 -0.53 6.86 9.52
C GLY A 64 -1.33 5.70 8.96
N ILE A 65 -0.91 5.20 7.80
CA ILE A 65 -1.55 4.06 7.14
C ILE A 65 -0.52 3.18 6.44
N TRP A 66 -0.79 1.88 6.44
CA TRP A 66 0.04 0.86 5.82
C TRP A 66 -0.34 0.63 4.35
N PHE A 67 0.67 0.42 3.52
CA PHE A 67 0.54 -0.05 2.14
C PHE A 67 1.64 -1.05 1.78
N GLU A 68 1.32 -2.01 0.91
CA GLU A 68 2.25 -2.86 0.18
C GLU A 68 1.97 -2.65 -1.32
N ILE A 69 2.47 -1.52 -1.86
CA ILE A 69 2.00 -0.97 -3.14
C ILE A 69 2.38 -1.79 -4.36
N GLU A 70 3.43 -2.60 -4.27
CA GLU A 70 3.97 -3.35 -5.40
C GLU A 70 3.27 -4.69 -5.60
N THR A 71 2.52 -5.17 -4.60
CA THR A 71 1.88 -6.49 -4.64
C THR A 71 0.38 -6.42 -4.83
N VAL A 72 -0.15 -7.47 -5.45
CA VAL A 72 -1.57 -7.66 -5.70
C VAL A 72 -1.98 -9.05 -5.21
N GLY A 73 -2.84 -9.09 -4.21
CA GLY A 73 -3.33 -10.34 -3.60
C GLY A 73 -4.41 -11.02 -4.43
N LYS A 74 -4.50 -12.33 -4.33
CA LYS A 74 -5.39 -13.19 -5.12
C LYS A 74 -6.88 -12.83 -4.99
N ALA A 75 -7.29 -12.22 -3.88
CA ALA A 75 -8.68 -11.83 -3.66
C ALA A 75 -9.03 -10.44 -4.20
N ALA A 76 -8.03 -9.65 -4.61
CA ALA A 76 -8.26 -8.35 -5.23
C ALA A 76 -8.74 -8.50 -6.68
N LYS A 77 -9.61 -7.59 -7.14
CA LYS A 77 -10.02 -7.49 -8.54
C LYS A 77 -8.81 -7.26 -9.46
N ALA A 78 -7.87 -6.46 -8.97
CA ALA A 78 -6.61 -6.16 -9.63
C ALA A 78 -5.78 -7.40 -9.99
N TYR A 79 -5.94 -8.52 -9.28
CA TYR A 79 -5.22 -9.76 -9.56
C TYR A 79 -5.47 -10.34 -10.97
N SER A 80 -6.61 -10.05 -11.55
CA SER A 80 -6.99 -10.47 -12.90
C SER A 80 -6.55 -9.51 -14.01
N MET A 81 -6.03 -8.34 -13.67
CA MET A 81 -5.57 -7.32 -14.62
C MET A 81 -4.17 -7.65 -15.15
N THR A 82 -4.04 -8.80 -15.81
CA THR A 82 -2.74 -9.41 -16.17
C THR A 82 -1.90 -8.59 -17.15
N GLU A 83 -2.51 -7.68 -17.89
CA GLU A 83 -1.84 -6.74 -18.78
C GLU A 83 -0.91 -5.77 -18.04
N TYR A 84 -1.25 -5.40 -16.80
CA TYR A 84 -0.55 -4.43 -15.96
C TYR A 84 0.37 -5.06 -14.91
N LEU A 85 0.48 -6.39 -14.92
CA LEU A 85 1.29 -7.12 -13.95
C LEU A 85 2.63 -7.52 -14.54
N LEU A 86 3.66 -7.53 -13.69
CA LEU A 86 4.96 -8.08 -14.05
C LEU A 86 4.83 -9.49 -14.60
N LYS A 87 5.60 -9.79 -15.64
CA LYS A 87 5.64 -11.10 -16.29
C LYS A 87 7.04 -11.67 -16.23
N LYS A 88 7.09 -12.99 -16.30
CA LYS A 88 8.29 -13.76 -16.58
C LYS A 88 7.94 -14.84 -17.57
N ASP A 89 8.72 -14.93 -18.66
CA ASP A 89 8.45 -15.82 -19.78
C ASP A 89 7.02 -15.64 -20.35
N GLY A 90 6.55 -14.37 -20.42
CA GLY A 90 5.23 -13.99 -20.92
C GLY A 90 4.05 -14.30 -19.99
N LYS A 91 4.28 -14.84 -18.78
CA LYS A 91 3.23 -15.17 -17.81
C LYS A 91 3.30 -14.25 -16.59
N PRO A 92 2.15 -13.90 -15.97
CA PRO A 92 2.16 -13.12 -14.74
C PRO A 92 3.03 -13.76 -13.67
N LEU A 93 4.00 -13.00 -13.17
CA LEU A 93 4.89 -13.42 -12.11
C LEU A 93 4.06 -13.57 -10.83
N THR A 94 4.00 -14.80 -10.33
CA THR A 94 3.17 -15.15 -9.17
C THR A 94 4.04 -15.81 -8.11
N SER A 95 4.01 -15.26 -6.90
CA SER A 95 4.61 -15.85 -5.72
C SER A 95 3.50 -16.18 -4.73
N TYR A 96 3.31 -17.46 -4.39
CA TYR A 96 2.19 -17.97 -3.58
C TYR A 96 0.83 -17.47 -4.09
N PHE A 97 0.23 -16.49 -3.40
CA PHE A 97 -1.09 -15.92 -3.71
C PHE A 97 -1.00 -14.46 -4.14
N ARG A 98 0.20 -13.96 -4.49
CA ARG A 98 0.47 -12.58 -4.84
C ARG A 98 1.06 -12.47 -6.23
N ARG A 99 0.75 -11.39 -6.91
CA ARG A 99 1.33 -10.91 -8.15
C ARG A 99 1.93 -9.53 -7.91
N PHE A 100 2.62 -9.01 -8.90
CA PHE A 100 3.33 -7.74 -8.77
C PHE A 100 2.90 -6.80 -9.89
N TRP A 101 2.68 -5.54 -9.55
CA TRP A 101 2.47 -4.50 -10.54
C TRP A 101 3.72 -4.28 -11.38
N ASP A 102 3.52 -4.03 -12.68
CA ASP A 102 4.56 -3.44 -13.51
C ASP A 102 4.63 -1.92 -13.21
N MET A 103 5.52 -1.55 -12.30
CA MET A 103 5.67 -0.16 -11.87
C MET A 103 6.17 0.76 -12.99
N CYS A 104 6.68 0.20 -14.09
CA CYS A 104 7.06 0.95 -15.28
C CYS A 104 5.87 1.32 -16.17
N ASP A 105 4.69 0.70 -15.96
CA ASP A 105 3.51 0.97 -16.77
C ASP A 105 2.82 2.28 -16.32
N PRO A 106 2.61 3.25 -17.24
CA PRO A 106 1.97 4.53 -16.89
C PRO A 106 0.56 4.39 -16.32
N TRP A 107 -0.20 3.36 -16.71
CA TRP A 107 -1.52 3.09 -16.17
C TRP A 107 -1.43 2.67 -14.69
N VAL A 108 -0.44 1.84 -14.35
CA VAL A 108 -0.17 1.42 -12.97
C VAL A 108 0.21 2.62 -12.11
N GLU A 109 1.07 3.50 -12.61
CA GLU A 109 1.42 4.73 -11.90
C GLU A 109 0.17 5.59 -11.63
N GLU A 110 -0.71 5.76 -12.63
CA GLU A 110 -1.96 6.52 -12.45
C GLU A 110 -2.90 5.83 -11.47
N TYR A 111 -3.08 4.51 -11.59
CA TYR A 111 -3.91 3.71 -10.70
C TYR A 111 -3.44 3.84 -9.24
N LEU A 112 -2.17 3.63 -8.97
CA LEU A 112 -1.58 3.76 -7.63
C LEU A 112 -1.63 5.21 -7.13
N THR A 113 -1.47 6.20 -8.01
CA THR A 113 -1.66 7.61 -7.64
C THR A 113 -3.07 7.84 -7.10
N LYS A 114 -4.10 7.32 -7.75
CA LYS A 114 -5.49 7.43 -7.27
C LYS A 114 -5.70 6.66 -5.97
N LYS A 115 -5.21 5.42 -5.90
CA LYS A 115 -5.46 4.52 -4.76
C LYS A 115 -4.62 4.86 -3.53
N VAL A 116 -3.37 5.22 -3.69
CA VAL A 116 -2.44 5.49 -2.59
C VAL A 116 -2.42 6.98 -2.25
N ILE A 117 -1.95 7.82 -3.19
CA ILE A 117 -1.82 9.26 -2.95
C ILE A 117 -3.20 9.89 -2.72
N GLY A 118 -4.21 9.47 -3.48
CA GLY A 118 -5.59 9.89 -3.30
C GLY A 118 -6.12 9.58 -1.89
N THR A 119 -5.87 8.39 -1.37
CA THR A 119 -6.23 7.98 0.00
C THR A 119 -5.50 8.82 1.04
N LEU A 120 -4.18 8.96 0.90
CA LEU A 120 -3.36 9.77 1.82
C LEU A 120 -3.88 11.22 1.91
N LYS A 121 -4.17 11.84 0.77
CA LYS A 121 -4.70 13.21 0.70
C LYS A 121 -6.13 13.31 1.23
N LYS A 122 -7.01 12.41 0.79
CA LYS A 122 -8.43 12.42 1.18
C LYS A 122 -8.62 12.40 2.68
N TYR A 123 -7.88 11.55 3.39
CA TYR A 123 -8.01 11.40 4.83
C TYR A 123 -7.01 12.25 5.62
N GLY A 124 -6.01 12.81 4.96
CA GLY A 124 -4.99 13.66 5.60
C GLY A 124 -4.05 12.85 6.49
N PHE A 125 -3.53 11.74 5.96
CA PHE A 125 -2.46 10.98 6.59
C PHE A 125 -1.12 11.72 6.49
N GLY A 126 -0.37 11.75 7.59
CA GLY A 126 0.97 12.33 7.66
C GLY A 126 2.09 11.28 7.78
N TYR A 127 1.73 10.01 7.75
CA TYR A 127 2.67 8.88 7.83
C TYR A 127 2.21 7.74 6.93
N MET A 128 3.12 7.13 6.20
CA MET A 128 2.88 5.96 5.37
C MET A 128 3.90 4.88 5.71
N LYS A 129 3.42 3.73 6.19
CA LYS A 129 4.24 2.52 6.33
C LYS A 129 4.19 1.76 5.00
N ILE A 130 5.37 1.59 4.40
CA ILE A 130 5.57 0.88 3.15
C ILE A 130 6.11 -0.50 3.51
N ASP A 131 5.41 -1.55 3.12
CA ASP A 131 5.81 -2.93 3.38
C ASP A 131 6.13 -3.67 2.08
N TYR A 132 6.96 -4.71 2.20
CA TYR A 132 7.35 -5.59 1.10
C TYR A 132 7.58 -7.00 1.64
N ASN A 133 6.53 -7.84 1.57
CA ASN A 133 6.50 -9.16 2.19
C ASN A 133 6.64 -10.30 1.21
N GLU A 134 6.93 -10.01 -0.05
CA GLU A 134 7.09 -11.03 -1.09
C GLU A 134 8.14 -10.57 -2.09
N THR A 135 8.80 -11.50 -2.77
CA THR A 135 9.92 -11.19 -3.67
C THR A 135 9.60 -11.50 -5.13
N ILE A 136 10.01 -10.59 -6.02
CA ILE A 136 10.00 -10.78 -7.48
C ILE A 136 10.97 -11.89 -7.90
N GLY A 137 11.95 -12.23 -7.09
CA GLY A 137 12.98 -13.22 -7.39
C GLY A 137 14.07 -12.68 -8.30
N ILE A 138 14.49 -13.48 -9.30
CA ILE A 138 15.64 -13.16 -10.16
C ILE A 138 15.38 -12.09 -11.23
N GLY A 139 14.13 -11.66 -11.36
CA GLY A 139 13.77 -10.60 -12.31
C GLY A 139 12.49 -10.85 -13.10
N CYS A 140 12.22 -9.96 -14.03
CA CYS A 140 11.01 -9.93 -14.84
C CYS A 140 11.32 -9.56 -16.30
N ASP A 141 10.33 -9.81 -17.18
CA ASP A 141 10.38 -9.42 -18.59
C ASP A 141 10.37 -7.88 -18.74
N GLY A 142 10.46 -7.39 -19.96
CA GLY A 142 10.30 -5.98 -20.30
C GLY A 142 11.63 -5.24 -20.54
N ALA A 143 12.77 -5.96 -20.53
CA ALA A 143 14.08 -5.42 -20.82
C ALA A 143 14.97 -6.46 -21.51
N GLU A 144 16.23 -6.11 -21.80
CA GLU A 144 17.22 -6.98 -22.44
C GLU A 144 17.64 -8.17 -21.57
N SER A 145 17.38 -8.12 -20.28
CA SER A 145 17.56 -9.23 -19.35
C SER A 145 16.56 -9.17 -18.20
N LEU A 146 16.32 -10.31 -17.51
CA LEU A 146 15.44 -10.36 -16.33
C LEU A 146 15.94 -9.41 -15.22
N GLY A 147 17.24 -9.36 -14.99
CA GLY A 147 17.84 -8.48 -14.00
C GLY A 147 17.66 -7.00 -14.33
N GLU A 148 17.76 -6.63 -15.61
CA GLU A 148 17.51 -5.25 -16.05
C GLU A 148 16.01 -4.90 -15.93
N GLY A 149 15.11 -5.83 -16.22
CA GLY A 149 13.68 -5.66 -15.96
C GLY A 149 13.40 -5.37 -14.50
N LEU A 150 13.99 -6.15 -13.59
CA LEU A 150 13.88 -5.92 -12.14
C LEU A 150 14.44 -4.55 -11.73
N ARG A 151 15.64 -4.18 -12.22
CA ARG A 151 16.26 -2.89 -11.91
C ARG A 151 15.35 -1.72 -12.31
N ARG A 152 14.76 -1.75 -13.50
CA ARG A 152 13.83 -0.71 -13.96
C ARG A 152 12.58 -0.64 -13.11
N ASN A 153 12.02 -1.79 -12.74
CA ASN A 153 10.84 -1.83 -11.86
C ASN A 153 11.13 -1.23 -10.48
N MET A 154 12.29 -1.52 -9.90
CA MET A 154 12.71 -0.96 -8.62
C MET A 154 12.94 0.57 -8.70
N GLU A 155 13.51 1.06 -9.80
CA GLU A 155 13.65 2.51 -10.03
C GLU A 155 12.28 3.21 -10.17
N ALA A 156 11.33 2.57 -10.86
CA ALA A 156 9.97 3.09 -10.97
C ALA A 156 9.26 3.12 -9.61
N SER A 157 9.42 2.08 -8.78
CA SER A 157 8.93 2.07 -7.40
C SER A 157 9.52 3.21 -6.57
N SER A 158 10.84 3.40 -6.65
CA SER A 158 11.52 4.51 -5.97
C SER A 158 10.99 5.88 -6.43
N ALA A 159 10.80 6.05 -7.73
CA ALA A 159 10.24 7.28 -8.29
C ALA A 159 8.80 7.54 -7.80
N PHE A 160 8.00 6.48 -7.60
CA PHE A 160 6.66 6.61 -7.02
C PHE A 160 6.71 7.11 -5.57
N PHE A 161 7.64 6.63 -4.73
CA PHE A 161 7.80 7.13 -3.38
C PHE A 161 8.26 8.59 -3.35
N GLU A 162 9.14 9.00 -4.25
CA GLU A 162 9.49 10.42 -4.39
C GLU A 162 8.29 11.27 -4.85
N LYS A 163 7.40 10.71 -5.69
CA LYS A 163 6.14 11.35 -6.04
C LYS A 163 5.23 11.52 -4.82
N VAL A 164 5.11 10.50 -3.95
CA VAL A 164 4.36 10.61 -2.70
C VAL A 164 4.86 11.77 -1.85
N LYS A 165 6.18 11.89 -1.64
CA LYS A 165 6.81 12.99 -0.88
C LYS A 165 6.56 14.36 -1.50
N ARG A 166 6.64 14.46 -2.82
CA ARG A 166 6.38 15.69 -3.56
C ARG A 166 4.91 16.13 -3.46
N GLU A 167 4.00 15.18 -3.56
CA GLU A 167 2.55 15.41 -3.55
C GLU A 167 1.99 15.67 -2.14
N ILE A 168 2.69 15.20 -1.11
CA ILE A 168 2.32 15.35 0.31
C ILE A 168 3.56 15.81 1.09
N PRO A 169 3.90 17.12 1.02
CA PRO A 169 5.05 17.65 1.74
C PRO A 169 4.95 17.38 3.24
N GLY A 170 6.04 16.87 3.81
CA GLY A 170 6.12 16.56 5.25
C GLY A 170 5.62 15.18 5.65
N ILE A 171 5.13 14.36 4.72
CA ILE A 171 4.79 12.97 5.03
C ILE A 171 6.04 12.20 5.47
N VAL A 172 5.90 11.40 6.51
CA VAL A 172 6.94 10.46 6.94
C VAL A 172 6.72 9.11 6.23
N LEU A 173 7.77 8.58 5.62
CA LEU A 173 7.75 7.25 5.02
C LEU A 173 8.57 6.29 5.88
N GLU A 174 7.95 5.21 6.34
CA GLU A 174 8.60 4.06 6.98
C GLU A 174 8.81 2.98 5.92
N ASN A 175 10.05 2.52 5.76
CA ASN A 175 10.35 1.36 4.94
C ASN A 175 10.40 0.11 5.82
N CYS A 176 9.51 -0.83 5.54
CA CYS A 176 9.35 -2.09 6.25
C CYS A 176 9.47 -3.26 5.26
N SER A 177 10.00 -4.37 5.73
CA SER A 177 10.08 -5.62 4.97
C SER A 177 10.21 -6.79 5.93
N SER A 178 9.65 -7.93 5.62
CA SER A 178 9.80 -9.17 6.40
C SER A 178 10.56 -10.25 5.62
#